data_a217c64a24879c89516c5ee1851c82d7
#
_entry.id   a217c64a24879c89516c5ee1851c82d7
#
_cell.length_a   1.000
_cell.length_b   1.000
_cell.length_c   1.000
_cell.angle_alpha   90.00
_cell.angle_beta   90.00
_cell.angle_gamma   90.00
#
_symmetry.space_group_name_H-M   'P 1'
#
loop_
_entity.id
_entity.type
_entity.pdbx_description
1 polymer ?
#
loop_
_entity_poly.entity_id
_entity_poly.type
_entity_poly.pdbx_seq_one_letter_code
_entity_poly.pdbx_strand_id
1 'polypeptide(L)'
;MNKKHILVATLLSISSLAVSAATETGKLSLNRNNIKVWTYKTANNPVFQYKAETTFDAPLERAIALVLDVERTPQWVPYVGKAKVLSRDEKKGEFTLYMVLDFPFPLNDRDLTIKGKMNKNSDGSVTIKNTTIQSNYPEQPNIIRLRNYEGDWTFQKLNNNKVKVSTSGYADPAGSIPLSFVNMFVEQQPYQMLRKMKKELNNPLYAQPKLPEALK
;
A
#
# COMPACT_ATOMS: atom_id res chain seq x y z
N MET A 1 -4.90 5.79 -78.92
CA MET A 1 -3.96 5.07 -78.05
C MET A 1 -4.34 5.46 -76.60
N ASN A 2 -5.15 4.63 -75.91
CA ASN A 2 -5.66 4.90 -74.61
C ASN A 2 -4.76 4.18 -73.56
N LYS A 3 -4.05 4.93 -72.74
CA LYS A 3 -3.31 4.39 -71.59
C LYS A 3 -4.24 4.31 -70.40
N LYS A 4 -4.57 3.10 -69.93
CA LYS A 4 -5.29 2.83 -68.69
C LYS A 4 -4.30 2.86 -67.54
N HIS A 5 -4.48 3.78 -66.61
CA HIS A 5 -3.78 3.78 -65.33
C HIS A 5 -4.48 2.82 -64.37
N ILE A 6 -3.77 1.78 -63.96
CA ILE A 6 -4.22 0.85 -62.90
C ILE A 6 -3.74 1.42 -61.57
N LEU A 7 -4.70 1.79 -60.74
CA LEU A 7 -4.44 2.24 -59.37
C LEU A 7 -4.41 1.00 -58.48
N VAL A 8 -3.24 0.65 -57.97
CA VAL A 8 -3.09 -0.41 -56.94
C VAL A 8 -3.29 0.20 -55.59
N ALA A 9 -4.42 -0.10 -54.94
CA ALA A 9 -4.69 0.29 -53.54
C ALA A 9 -4.07 -0.76 -52.64
N THR A 10 -3.01 -0.40 -51.94
CA THR A 10 -2.38 -1.22 -50.92
C THR A 10 -3.14 -1.01 -49.62
N LEU A 11 -3.94 -2.01 -49.17
CA LEU A 11 -4.53 -2.04 -47.83
C LEU A 11 -3.44 -2.37 -46.80
N LEU A 12 -3.04 -1.39 -46.01
CA LEU A 12 -2.28 -1.65 -44.78
C LEU A 12 -3.27 -2.14 -43.69
N SER A 13 -3.22 -3.42 -43.43
CA SER A 13 -3.88 -4.00 -42.25
C SER A 13 -3.07 -3.69 -40.98
N ILE A 14 -3.55 -2.74 -40.18
CA ILE A 14 -2.99 -2.46 -38.86
C ILE A 14 -3.51 -3.55 -37.93
N SER A 15 -2.68 -4.55 -37.65
CA SER A 15 -2.92 -5.55 -36.62
C SER A 15 -2.70 -4.89 -35.27
N SER A 16 -3.77 -4.49 -34.55
CA SER A 16 -3.72 -4.07 -33.18
C SER A 16 -3.35 -5.28 -32.31
N LEU A 17 -2.11 -5.35 -31.85
CA LEU A 17 -1.70 -6.25 -30.80
C LEU A 17 -2.37 -5.78 -29.52
N ALA A 18 -3.47 -6.44 -29.14
CA ALA A 18 -4.04 -6.32 -27.82
C ALA A 18 -3.05 -6.91 -26.83
N VAL A 19 -2.31 -6.04 -26.13
CA VAL A 19 -1.54 -6.44 -24.95
C VAL A 19 -2.56 -6.85 -23.90
N SER A 20 -2.79 -8.15 -23.77
CA SER A 20 -3.54 -8.73 -22.67
C SER A 20 -2.72 -8.50 -21.40
N ALA A 21 -3.11 -7.51 -20.61
CA ALA A 21 -2.62 -7.39 -19.25
C ALA A 21 -3.07 -8.67 -18.51
N ALA A 22 -2.15 -9.56 -18.24
CA ALA A 22 -2.39 -10.73 -17.42
C ALA A 22 -2.89 -10.22 -16.05
N THR A 23 -4.16 -10.44 -15.76
CA THR A 23 -4.75 -10.11 -14.46
C THR A 23 -4.10 -11.06 -13.46
N GLU A 24 -3.17 -10.57 -12.65
CA GLU A 24 -2.58 -11.35 -11.58
C GLU A 24 -3.69 -11.75 -10.60
N THR A 25 -4.08 -13.02 -10.63
CA THR A 25 -5.06 -13.57 -9.70
C THR A 25 -4.37 -13.88 -8.38
N GLY A 26 -4.60 -13.02 -7.38
CA GLY A 26 -4.09 -13.27 -6.03
C GLY A 26 -4.72 -14.52 -5.41
N LYS A 27 -3.91 -15.34 -4.74
CA LYS A 27 -4.38 -16.47 -3.94
C LYS A 27 -4.94 -15.94 -2.62
N LEU A 28 -6.21 -16.23 -2.31
CA LEU A 28 -6.75 -16.01 -0.97
C LEU A 28 -6.01 -16.93 0.01
N SER A 29 -5.09 -16.36 0.78
CA SER A 29 -4.23 -17.12 1.70
C SER A 29 -4.76 -17.13 3.12
N LEU A 30 -5.55 -16.11 3.50
CA LEU A 30 -6.17 -16.05 4.81
C LEU A 30 -7.57 -15.42 4.74
N ASN A 31 -8.55 -16.04 5.43
CA ASN A 31 -9.90 -15.51 5.61
C ASN A 31 -10.34 -15.83 7.04
N ARG A 32 -10.17 -14.87 7.95
CA ARG A 32 -10.43 -15.06 9.37
C ARG A 32 -10.85 -13.75 10.04
N ASN A 33 -11.81 -13.79 10.98
CA ASN A 33 -12.28 -12.62 11.74
C ASN A 33 -12.73 -11.46 10.84
N ASN A 34 -13.40 -11.75 9.73
CA ASN A 34 -13.82 -10.77 8.71
C ASN A 34 -12.64 -10.03 8.05
N ILE A 35 -11.42 -10.56 8.13
CA ILE A 35 -10.23 -10.07 7.45
C ILE A 35 -9.85 -11.09 6.38
N LYS A 36 -9.71 -10.62 5.14
CA LYS A 36 -9.25 -11.41 4.01
C LYS A 36 -7.88 -10.91 3.59
N VAL A 37 -6.96 -11.84 3.31
CA VAL A 37 -5.64 -11.56 2.80
C VAL A 37 -5.38 -12.38 1.55
N TRP A 38 -4.99 -11.73 0.48
CA TRP A 38 -4.54 -12.34 -0.76
C TRP A 38 -3.04 -12.11 -0.91
N THR A 39 -2.36 -13.12 -1.40
CA THR A 39 -0.94 -13.05 -1.75
C THR A 39 -0.77 -13.24 -3.25
N TYR A 40 0.20 -12.55 -3.81
CA TYR A 40 0.49 -12.58 -5.24
C TYR A 40 1.90 -13.09 -5.47
N LYS A 41 2.07 -13.95 -6.48
CA LYS A 41 3.36 -14.41 -6.95
C LYS A 41 3.53 -13.94 -8.39
N THR A 42 4.60 -13.25 -8.66
CA THR A 42 5.02 -12.97 -10.03
C THR A 42 6.03 -14.02 -10.49
N ALA A 43 5.90 -14.50 -11.72
CA ALA A 43 6.72 -15.60 -12.25
C ALA A 43 8.23 -15.32 -12.28
N ASN A 44 8.62 -14.04 -12.32
CA ASN A 44 10.01 -13.60 -12.51
C ASN A 44 10.59 -12.78 -11.35
N ASN A 45 9.85 -12.58 -10.28
CA ASN A 45 10.32 -11.78 -9.15
C ASN A 45 9.79 -12.38 -7.84
N PRO A 46 10.67 -12.76 -6.87
CA PRO A 46 10.24 -13.21 -5.54
C PRO A 46 9.68 -12.07 -4.70
N VAL A 47 9.01 -11.13 -5.34
CA VAL A 47 8.48 -9.95 -4.72
C VAL A 47 7.24 -10.30 -3.93
N PHE A 48 7.27 -9.84 -2.70
CA PHE A 48 6.19 -10.08 -1.77
C PHE A 48 5.10 -9.04 -1.97
N GLN A 49 4.00 -9.47 -2.56
CA GLN A 49 2.82 -8.64 -2.70
C GLN A 49 1.67 -9.22 -1.90
N TYR A 50 0.93 -8.34 -1.25
CA TYR A 50 -0.31 -8.69 -0.60
C TYR A 50 -1.40 -7.66 -0.87
N LYS A 51 -2.63 -8.09 -0.73
CA LYS A 51 -3.80 -7.25 -0.53
C LYS A 51 -4.56 -7.78 0.68
N ALA A 52 -5.00 -6.90 1.56
CA ALA A 52 -5.85 -7.25 2.68
C ALA A 52 -7.04 -6.32 2.76
N GLU A 53 -8.19 -6.83 3.21
CA GLU A 53 -9.39 -6.03 3.37
C GLU A 53 -10.24 -6.49 4.55
N THR A 54 -10.98 -5.55 5.12
CA THR A 54 -11.97 -5.78 6.16
C THR A 54 -12.97 -4.63 6.22
N THR A 55 -14.02 -4.80 7.00
CA THR A 55 -14.99 -3.74 7.34
C THR A 55 -14.97 -3.50 8.83
N PHE A 56 -14.93 -2.23 9.22
CA PHE A 56 -15.00 -1.80 10.62
C PHE A 56 -16.29 -1.04 10.91
N ASP A 57 -16.80 -1.18 12.14
CA ASP A 57 -17.87 -0.37 12.70
C ASP A 57 -17.29 0.94 13.23
N ALA A 58 -16.90 1.83 12.32
CA ALA A 58 -16.27 3.12 12.61
C ALA A 58 -16.50 4.09 11.44
N PRO A 59 -16.53 5.43 11.71
CA PRO A 59 -16.54 6.42 10.64
C PRO A 59 -15.27 6.35 9.78
N LEU A 60 -15.42 6.65 8.50
CA LEU A 60 -14.32 6.73 7.54
C LEU A 60 -13.19 7.65 8.04
N GLU A 61 -13.56 8.80 8.57
CA GLU A 61 -12.63 9.84 9.04
C GLU A 61 -11.75 9.34 10.18
N ARG A 62 -12.29 8.49 11.06
CA ARG A 62 -11.54 7.88 12.17
C ARG A 62 -10.49 6.90 11.67
N ALA A 63 -10.83 6.08 10.68
CA ALA A 63 -9.89 5.14 10.09
C ALA A 63 -8.74 5.85 9.35
N ILE A 64 -9.05 6.93 8.65
CA ILE A 64 -8.03 7.77 7.98
C ILE A 64 -7.11 8.43 9.03
N ALA A 65 -7.67 9.05 10.06
CA ALA A 65 -6.89 9.73 11.10
C ALA A 65 -5.92 8.78 11.81
N LEU A 66 -6.35 7.55 12.10
CA LEU A 66 -5.48 6.52 12.67
C LEU A 66 -4.29 6.19 11.77
N VAL A 67 -4.50 6.02 10.46
CA VAL A 67 -3.42 5.70 9.53
C VAL A 67 -2.49 6.89 9.30
N LEU A 68 -3.00 8.12 9.37
CA LEU A 68 -2.22 9.35 9.24
C LEU A 68 -1.45 9.74 10.51
N ASP A 69 -1.73 9.11 11.65
CA ASP A 69 -0.96 9.27 12.89
C ASP A 69 0.28 8.37 12.84
N VAL A 70 1.21 8.79 11.98
CA VAL A 70 2.41 8.02 11.60
C VAL A 70 3.26 7.66 12.81
N GLU A 71 3.44 8.57 13.76
CA GLU A 71 4.34 8.38 14.90
C GLU A 71 3.81 7.35 15.90
N ARG A 72 2.51 7.06 15.85
CA ARG A 72 1.90 5.98 16.64
C ARG A 72 1.86 4.63 15.90
N THR A 73 2.29 4.59 14.63
CA THR A 73 2.33 3.34 13.85
C THR A 73 3.01 2.17 14.58
N PRO A 74 4.13 2.34 15.29
CA PRO A 74 4.77 1.25 16.04
C PRO A 74 3.88 0.58 17.10
N GLN A 75 2.84 1.25 17.58
CA GLN A 75 1.97 0.72 18.62
C GLN A 75 0.97 -0.32 18.09
N TRP A 76 0.64 -0.26 16.79
CA TRP A 76 -0.39 -1.11 16.22
C TRP A 76 0.00 -1.84 14.93
N VAL A 77 0.97 -1.35 14.17
CA VAL A 77 1.47 -2.05 12.98
C VAL A 77 2.61 -2.99 13.38
N PRO A 78 2.45 -4.30 13.21
CA PRO A 78 3.50 -5.27 13.52
C PRO A 78 4.78 -4.99 12.72
N TYR A 79 5.91 -5.23 13.35
CA TYR A 79 7.25 -5.05 12.76
C TYR A 79 7.60 -3.61 12.35
N VAL A 80 6.89 -2.61 12.83
CA VAL A 80 7.31 -1.22 12.72
C VAL A 80 7.89 -0.81 14.06
N GLY A 81 9.20 -0.61 14.13
CA GLY A 81 9.90 -0.20 15.35
C GLY A 81 9.92 1.31 15.52
N LYS A 82 9.97 2.03 14.40
CA LYS A 82 10.00 3.51 14.40
C LYS A 82 9.30 4.06 13.18
N ALA A 83 8.55 5.15 13.38
CA ALA A 83 8.03 5.96 12.30
C ALA A 83 8.11 7.45 12.67
N LYS A 84 8.48 8.29 11.72
CA LYS A 84 8.65 9.73 11.91
C LYS A 84 8.19 10.48 10.67
N VAL A 85 7.39 11.53 10.86
CA VAL A 85 7.06 12.46 9.79
C VAL A 85 8.26 13.38 9.54
N LEU A 86 8.74 13.43 8.30
CA LEU A 86 9.82 14.32 7.87
C LEU A 86 9.28 15.63 7.30
N SER A 87 8.18 15.55 6.55
CA SER A 87 7.48 16.72 6.02
C SER A 87 6.01 16.41 5.78
N ARG A 88 5.16 17.45 5.78
CA ARG A 88 3.73 17.34 5.47
C ARG A 88 3.25 18.62 4.78
N ASP A 89 2.50 18.46 3.69
CA ASP A 89 1.75 19.52 3.01
C ASP A 89 0.27 19.13 3.05
N GLU A 90 -0.47 19.69 3.98
CA GLU A 90 -1.88 19.35 4.22
C GLU A 90 -2.79 19.81 3.07
N LYS A 91 -2.41 20.87 2.35
CA LYS A 91 -3.18 21.36 1.20
C LYS A 91 -3.04 20.47 -0.02
N LYS A 92 -1.81 20.00 -0.27
CA LYS A 92 -1.55 19.06 -1.37
C LYS A 92 -1.86 17.62 -1.01
N GLY A 93 -2.09 17.31 0.26
CA GLY A 93 -2.25 15.95 0.73
C GLY A 93 -0.98 15.11 0.56
N GLU A 94 0.18 15.71 0.69
CA GLU A 94 1.48 15.05 0.53
C GLU A 94 2.23 15.02 1.85
N PHE A 95 2.98 13.96 2.06
CA PHE A 95 3.86 13.83 3.20
C PHE A 95 5.09 12.98 2.87
N THR A 96 6.13 13.17 3.66
CA THR A 96 7.32 12.31 3.64
C THR A 96 7.54 11.78 5.04
N LEU A 97 7.84 10.51 5.15
CA LEU A 97 8.13 9.87 6.42
C LEU A 97 9.36 8.96 6.33
N TYR A 98 9.96 8.73 7.47
CA TYR A 98 11.00 7.74 7.70
C TYR A 98 10.44 6.62 8.57
N MET A 99 10.74 5.38 8.24
CA MET A 99 10.27 4.21 8.97
C MET A 99 11.39 3.18 9.14
N VAL A 100 11.43 2.54 10.30
CA VAL A 100 12.27 1.37 10.58
C VAL A 100 11.36 0.17 10.78
N LEU A 101 11.69 -0.92 10.11
CA LEU A 101 11.04 -2.21 10.21
C LEU A 101 11.92 -3.15 11.01
N ASP A 102 11.44 -3.59 12.17
CA ASP A 102 12.11 -4.54 13.05
C ASP A 102 11.97 -5.95 12.48
N PHE A 103 13.04 -6.49 11.94
CA PHE A 103 13.06 -7.84 11.42
C PHE A 103 13.53 -8.82 12.51
N PRO A 104 12.94 -10.02 12.59
CA PRO A 104 13.35 -11.00 13.59
C PRO A 104 14.77 -11.50 13.34
N PHE A 105 15.53 -11.68 14.44
CA PHE A 105 16.86 -12.30 14.38
C PHE A 105 16.82 -13.63 13.61
N PRO A 106 17.81 -13.95 12.74
CA PRO A 106 19.08 -13.25 12.56
C PRO A 106 19.10 -12.17 11.45
N LEU A 107 17.94 -11.69 11.00
CA LEU A 107 17.87 -10.70 9.94
C LEU A 107 18.14 -9.30 10.50
N ASN A 108 18.87 -8.50 9.74
CA ASN A 108 19.02 -7.07 10.05
C ASN A 108 17.68 -6.35 9.88
N ASP A 109 17.46 -5.28 10.61
CA ASP A 109 16.35 -4.36 10.39
C ASP A 109 16.42 -3.70 9.02
N ARG A 110 15.28 -3.18 8.58
CA ARG A 110 15.18 -2.39 7.35
C ARG A 110 14.71 -1.00 7.67
N ASP A 111 15.16 -0.04 6.88
CA ASP A 111 14.59 1.30 6.92
C ASP A 111 14.19 1.77 5.52
N LEU A 112 13.34 2.77 5.47
CA LEU A 112 12.91 3.38 4.22
C LEU A 112 12.45 4.80 4.44
N THR A 113 12.58 5.61 3.39
CA THR A 113 11.95 6.92 3.29
C THR A 113 10.82 6.82 2.28
N ILE A 114 9.64 7.24 2.67
CA ILE A 114 8.40 7.11 1.91
C ILE A 114 7.86 8.50 1.59
N LYS A 115 7.44 8.69 0.34
CA LYS A 115 6.52 9.76 -0.04
C LYS A 115 5.12 9.21 -0.09
N GLY A 116 4.21 9.85 0.63
CA GLY A 116 2.78 9.54 0.62
C GLY A 116 1.98 10.62 -0.08
N LYS A 117 0.90 10.20 -0.78
CA LYS A 117 -0.08 11.07 -1.41
C LYS A 117 -1.49 10.63 -1.07
N MET A 118 -2.27 11.55 -0.53
CA MET A 118 -3.69 11.36 -0.24
C MET A 118 -4.54 11.90 -1.38
N ASN A 119 -5.60 11.16 -1.75
CA ASN A 119 -6.57 11.60 -2.74
C ASN A 119 -7.99 11.25 -2.27
N LYS A 120 -8.90 12.20 -2.40
CA LYS A 120 -10.34 11.95 -2.30
C LYS A 120 -10.86 11.67 -3.71
N ASN A 121 -11.45 10.51 -3.90
CA ASN A 121 -11.94 10.06 -5.20
C ASN A 121 -13.37 10.56 -5.45
N SER A 122 -13.82 10.53 -6.69
CA SER A 122 -15.15 10.98 -7.10
C SER A 122 -16.31 10.19 -6.46
N ASP A 123 -16.06 8.93 -6.07
CA ASP A 123 -17.00 8.07 -5.36
C ASP A 123 -17.03 8.31 -3.84
N GLY A 124 -16.27 9.32 -3.36
CA GLY A 124 -16.13 9.65 -1.95
C GLY A 124 -15.18 8.76 -1.16
N SER A 125 -14.58 7.75 -1.79
CA SER A 125 -13.51 6.99 -1.15
C SER A 125 -12.24 7.82 -1.03
N VAL A 126 -11.35 7.44 -0.10
CA VAL A 126 -10.05 8.06 0.08
C VAL A 126 -8.96 7.02 -0.16
N THR A 127 -7.96 7.39 -0.94
CA THR A 127 -6.76 6.59 -1.15
C THR A 127 -5.53 7.29 -0.61
N ILE A 128 -4.61 6.51 -0.03
CA ILE A 128 -3.28 6.98 0.38
C ILE A 128 -2.29 6.06 -0.32
N LYS A 129 -1.51 6.62 -1.24
CA LYS A 129 -0.46 5.89 -1.97
C LYS A 129 0.89 6.23 -1.37
N ASN A 130 1.68 5.22 -1.09
CA ASN A 130 3.00 5.34 -0.48
C ASN A 130 4.03 4.66 -1.36
N THR A 131 5.11 5.37 -1.68
CA THR A 131 6.23 4.84 -2.45
C THR A 131 7.56 5.24 -1.81
N THR A 132 8.55 4.37 -1.91
CA THR A 132 9.91 4.76 -1.52
C THR A 132 10.45 5.89 -2.38
N ILE A 133 11.22 6.76 -1.77
CA ILE A 133 11.99 7.79 -2.45
C ILE A 133 13.44 7.72 -2.04
N GLN A 134 14.33 8.13 -2.94
CA GLN A 134 15.68 8.48 -2.55
C GLN A 134 15.65 9.76 -1.74
N SER A 135 16.28 9.76 -0.60
CA SER A 135 16.34 10.92 0.30
C SER A 135 17.73 11.07 0.90
N ASN A 136 18.04 12.28 1.36
CA ASN A 136 19.27 12.55 2.11
C ASN A 136 19.14 12.15 3.60
N TYR A 137 18.10 11.40 3.98
CA TYR A 137 18.00 10.90 5.35
C TYR A 137 19.14 9.91 5.61
N PRO A 138 19.95 10.12 6.66
CA PRO A 138 21.15 9.33 6.90
C PRO A 138 20.86 7.82 6.97
N GLU A 139 21.69 7.02 6.31
CA GLU A 139 21.67 5.57 6.49
C GLU A 139 22.16 5.22 7.90
N GLN A 140 21.54 4.21 8.49
CA GLN A 140 21.87 3.80 9.85
C GLN A 140 22.79 2.56 9.81
N PRO A 141 23.78 2.46 10.72
CA PRO A 141 24.62 1.27 10.81
C PRO A 141 23.76 0.02 11.05
N ASN A 142 24.10 -1.07 10.37
CA ASN A 142 23.45 -2.38 10.51
C ASN A 142 21.95 -2.42 10.13
N ILE A 143 21.42 -1.38 9.49
CA ILE A 143 20.08 -1.33 8.95
C ILE A 143 20.14 -1.30 7.41
N ILE A 144 19.38 -2.14 6.76
CA ILE A 144 19.36 -2.24 5.29
C ILE A 144 18.31 -1.27 4.74
N ARG A 145 18.74 -0.32 3.88
CA ARG A 145 17.84 0.63 3.23
C ARG A 145 17.02 -0.05 2.13
N LEU A 146 15.68 -0.09 2.29
CA LEU A 146 14.76 -0.50 1.23
C LEU A 146 14.64 0.60 0.18
N ARG A 147 14.75 0.20 -1.08
CA ARG A 147 14.69 1.12 -2.23
C ARG A 147 13.44 0.90 -3.09
N ASN A 148 12.78 -0.25 -2.95
CA ASN A 148 11.60 -0.63 -3.70
C ASN A 148 10.49 -1.07 -2.73
N TYR A 149 9.59 -0.15 -2.42
CA TYR A 149 8.40 -0.39 -1.62
C TYR A 149 7.24 0.43 -2.17
N GLU A 150 6.10 -0.19 -2.24
CA GLU A 150 4.82 0.47 -2.47
C GLU A 150 3.82 -0.02 -1.43
N GLY A 151 2.97 0.87 -0.96
CA GLY A 151 1.96 0.53 0.03
C GLY A 151 0.77 1.45 -0.06
N ASP A 152 -0.42 0.88 -0.29
CA ASP A 152 -1.62 1.65 -0.52
C ASP A 152 -2.66 1.36 0.56
N TRP A 153 -3.41 2.40 0.89
CA TRP A 153 -4.64 2.31 1.68
C TRP A 153 -5.80 2.83 0.88
N THR A 154 -6.94 2.16 0.98
CA THR A 154 -8.22 2.64 0.45
C THR A 154 -9.28 2.56 1.53
N PHE A 155 -9.99 3.66 1.73
CA PHE A 155 -11.08 3.79 2.69
C PHE A 155 -12.35 4.09 1.94
N GLN A 156 -13.37 3.26 2.08
CA GLN A 156 -14.66 3.43 1.45
C GLN A 156 -15.75 3.51 2.52
N LYS A 157 -16.45 4.63 2.55
CA LYS A 157 -17.61 4.78 3.44
C LYS A 157 -18.71 3.80 3.04
N LEU A 158 -19.25 3.11 4.02
CA LEU A 158 -20.44 2.25 3.86
C LEU A 158 -21.61 2.83 4.65
N ASN A 159 -22.79 2.24 4.46
CA ASN A 159 -23.97 2.57 5.26
C ASN A 159 -23.75 2.22 6.74
N ASN A 160 -24.57 2.78 7.63
CA ASN A 160 -24.57 2.48 9.07
C ASN A 160 -23.24 2.75 9.78
N ASN A 161 -22.60 3.86 9.45
CA ASN A 161 -21.34 4.30 10.11
C ASN A 161 -20.22 3.26 10.04
N LYS A 162 -20.14 2.55 8.91
CA LYS A 162 -19.08 1.56 8.65
C LYS A 162 -18.11 2.06 7.60
N VAL A 163 -16.89 1.56 7.68
CA VAL A 163 -15.85 1.80 6.68
C VAL A 163 -15.26 0.48 6.20
N LYS A 164 -15.21 0.29 4.89
CA LYS A 164 -14.38 -0.76 4.28
C LYS A 164 -12.97 -0.21 4.14
N VAL A 165 -12.02 -0.94 4.68
CA VAL A 165 -10.59 -0.63 4.59
C VAL A 165 -9.92 -1.72 3.78
N SER A 166 -9.20 -1.31 2.75
CA SER A 166 -8.32 -2.18 1.96
C SER A 166 -6.90 -1.64 2.02
N THR A 167 -5.94 -2.52 2.07
CA THR A 167 -4.52 -2.16 1.99
C THR A 167 -3.80 -3.16 1.11
N SER A 168 -2.84 -2.68 0.36
CA SER A 168 -1.93 -3.50 -0.44
C SER A 168 -0.50 -3.08 -0.19
N GLY A 169 0.41 -4.00 -0.33
CA GLY A 169 1.82 -3.75 -0.14
C GLY A 169 2.67 -4.60 -1.07
N TYR A 170 3.74 -4.00 -1.50
CA TYR A 170 4.81 -4.58 -2.28
C TYR A 170 6.13 -4.13 -1.68
N ALA A 171 7.06 -5.05 -1.47
CA ALA A 171 8.39 -4.73 -1.04
C ALA A 171 9.40 -5.69 -1.65
N ASP A 172 10.52 -5.14 -2.15
CA ASP A 172 11.75 -5.89 -2.32
C ASP A 172 12.52 -5.81 -1.00
N PRO A 173 12.60 -6.91 -0.24
CA PRO A 173 13.18 -6.87 1.11
C PRO A 173 14.70 -6.67 1.12
N ALA A 174 15.34 -6.58 -0.04
CA ALA A 174 16.77 -6.53 -0.26
C ALA A 174 17.54 -7.67 0.43
N GLY A 175 18.46 -8.31 -0.29
CA GLY A 175 19.21 -9.47 0.19
C GLY A 175 18.37 -10.76 0.22
N SER A 176 18.97 -11.82 0.77
CA SER A 176 18.29 -13.12 0.89
C SER A 176 17.42 -13.17 2.12
N ILE A 177 16.12 -13.37 1.93
CA ILE A 177 15.18 -13.65 3.03
C ILE A 177 14.68 -15.08 2.90
N PRO A 178 14.80 -15.91 3.96
CA PRO A 178 14.24 -17.25 3.95
C PRO A 178 12.73 -17.25 3.72
N LEU A 179 12.22 -18.21 2.95
CA LEU A 179 10.79 -18.32 2.61
C LEU A 179 9.87 -18.36 3.85
N SER A 180 10.36 -18.87 4.98
CA SER A 180 9.61 -18.87 6.25
C SER A 180 9.25 -17.47 6.73
N PHE A 181 10.09 -16.46 6.44
CA PHE A 181 9.81 -15.08 6.80
C PHE A 181 8.90 -14.37 5.78
N VAL A 182 8.87 -14.85 4.54
CA VAL A 182 8.01 -14.29 3.49
C VAL A 182 6.55 -14.28 3.92
N ASN A 183 6.03 -15.46 4.33
CA ASN A 183 4.63 -15.59 4.76
C ASN A 183 4.30 -14.69 5.96
N MET A 184 5.29 -14.43 6.82
CA MET A 184 5.11 -13.53 7.95
C MET A 184 4.79 -12.10 7.48
N PHE A 185 5.47 -11.60 6.45
CA PHE A 185 5.28 -10.23 5.96
C PHE A 185 4.09 -10.08 5.00
N VAL A 186 3.81 -11.08 4.15
CA VAL A 186 2.74 -10.95 3.15
C VAL A 186 1.38 -11.47 3.59
N GLU A 187 1.34 -12.30 4.63
CA GLU A 187 0.10 -12.90 5.14
C GLU A 187 -0.18 -12.49 6.57
N GLN A 188 0.75 -12.79 7.50
CA GLN A 188 0.50 -12.60 8.91
C GLN A 188 0.54 -11.12 9.34
N GLN A 189 1.47 -10.34 8.81
CA GLN A 189 1.61 -8.92 9.14
C GLN A 189 0.36 -8.12 8.75
N PRO A 190 -0.16 -8.16 7.50
CA PRO A 190 -1.37 -7.41 7.14
C PRO A 190 -2.61 -7.88 7.90
N TYR A 191 -2.74 -9.18 8.19
CA TYR A 191 -3.82 -9.69 9.03
C TYR A 191 -3.75 -9.10 10.45
N GLN A 192 -2.59 -9.18 11.10
CA GLN A 192 -2.41 -8.67 12.47
C GLN A 192 -2.56 -7.15 12.52
N MET A 193 -2.11 -6.44 11.51
CA MET A 193 -2.26 -5.01 11.36
C MET A 193 -3.74 -4.60 11.37
N LEU A 194 -4.56 -5.19 10.49
CA LEU A 194 -6.00 -4.90 10.45
C LEU A 194 -6.72 -5.34 11.74
N ARG A 195 -6.28 -6.45 12.37
CA ARG A 195 -6.81 -6.87 13.66
C ARG A 195 -6.51 -5.88 14.77
N LYS A 196 -5.29 -5.34 14.84
CA LYS A 196 -4.91 -4.31 15.81
C LYS A 196 -5.57 -2.97 15.50
N MET A 197 -5.72 -2.61 14.23
CA MET A 197 -6.46 -1.43 13.79
C MET A 197 -7.89 -1.41 14.37
N LYS A 198 -8.58 -2.56 14.40
CA LYS A 198 -9.92 -2.67 15.01
C LYS A 198 -9.94 -2.21 16.47
N LYS A 199 -8.89 -2.52 17.24
CA LYS A 199 -8.75 -2.08 18.64
C LYS A 199 -8.47 -0.58 18.72
N GLU A 200 -7.54 -0.08 17.92
CA GLU A 200 -7.13 1.32 17.91
C GLU A 200 -8.24 2.26 17.43
N LEU A 201 -9.15 1.81 16.58
CA LEU A 201 -10.32 2.60 16.17
C LEU A 201 -11.25 2.96 17.34
N ASN A 202 -11.16 2.26 18.46
CA ASN A 202 -11.90 2.60 19.68
C ASN A 202 -11.14 3.56 20.61
N ASN A 203 -9.92 3.93 20.28
CA ASN A 203 -9.13 4.84 21.08
C ASN A 203 -9.76 6.25 21.07
N PRO A 204 -10.02 6.86 22.26
CA PRO A 204 -10.60 8.19 22.37
C PRO A 204 -9.85 9.29 21.60
N LEU A 205 -8.55 9.09 21.35
CA LEU A 205 -7.74 10.02 20.56
C LEU A 205 -8.31 10.28 19.17
N TYR A 206 -8.97 9.29 18.58
CA TYR A 206 -9.58 9.38 17.25
C TYR A 206 -11.10 9.64 17.29
N ALA A 207 -11.67 10.00 18.46
CA ALA A 207 -13.12 10.25 18.57
C ALA A 207 -13.57 11.46 17.77
N GLN A 208 -12.72 12.48 17.66
CA GLN A 208 -12.94 13.70 16.87
C GLN A 208 -11.77 13.90 15.89
N PRO A 209 -11.75 13.13 14.79
CA PRO A 209 -10.62 13.11 13.88
C PRO A 209 -10.48 14.44 13.13
N LYS A 210 -9.25 14.97 13.08
CA LYS A 210 -8.89 16.10 12.23
C LYS A 210 -8.28 15.55 10.94
N LEU A 211 -8.94 15.80 9.82
CA LEU A 211 -8.40 15.43 8.51
C LEU A 211 -7.61 16.58 7.89
N PRO A 212 -6.58 16.27 7.10
CA PRO A 212 -5.89 17.25 6.27
C PRO A 212 -6.85 18.01 5.33
N GLU A 213 -6.45 19.24 4.95
CA GLU A 213 -7.26 20.09 4.09
C GLU A 213 -7.59 19.43 2.74
N ALA A 214 -6.64 18.68 2.18
CA ALA A 214 -6.82 17.96 0.92
C ALA A 214 -7.95 16.88 0.95
N LEU A 215 -8.46 16.52 2.12
CA LEU A 215 -9.52 15.50 2.29
C LEU A 215 -10.86 16.10 2.78
N LYS A 216 -10.92 17.41 2.99
CA LYS A 216 -12.16 18.14 3.39
C LYS A 216 -13.09 18.46 2.20
#